data_59126da84b092dc010bb620faeb65d8f
#
_entry.id   59126da84b092dc010bb620faeb65d8f
#
_cell.length_a   1.000
_cell.length_b   1.000
_cell.length_c   1.000
_cell.angle_alpha   90.00
_cell.angle_beta   90.00
_cell.angle_gamma   90.00
#
_symmetry.space_group_name_H-M   'P 1'
#
loop_
_entity.id
_entity.type
_entity.pdbx_description
1 polymer ?
#
loop_
_entity_poly.entity_id
_entity_poly.type
_entity_poly.pdbx_seq_one_letter_code
_entity_poly.pdbx_strand_id
1 'polypeptide(L)'
;MKRIRLMTVASLLAVCANSFAQSTDSSSPSSKSSSDGWNTVWIQYNPSTFNVDIKDVDNQNFTGLSIGYSKAFGISQSIPLFVEVGLGLQYSFYTSDDGSWTTIDKYTLAMARKEGYIDPKEKFKMFSVKVPIALTYKFDLNNSNVSLLPFVGVNLRYNLSGKGKLEWNMGGEFKDIIETNNLDKLFEDIDFNIFDKKDMGSSDATWKRFQIGWQIGLNAHIGKSIILGASYGKDFSEIFKKGKISAFNINLGYKF
;
A
#
# COMPACT_ATOMS: atom_id res chain seq x y z
N MET A 1 9.40 -12.40 -21.23
CA MET A 1 8.13 -12.07 -20.55
C MET A 1 8.17 -10.87 -19.60
N LYS A 2 9.29 -10.55 -18.88
CA LYS A 2 9.37 -9.37 -17.97
C LYS A 2 9.24 -8.01 -18.68
N ARG A 3 9.76 -7.86 -19.90
CA ARG A 3 9.71 -6.61 -20.68
C ARG A 3 8.31 -6.23 -21.18
N ILE A 4 7.48 -7.23 -21.50
CA ILE A 4 6.10 -6.99 -21.99
C ILE A 4 5.22 -6.42 -20.86
N ARG A 5 5.37 -6.90 -19.62
CA ARG A 5 4.57 -6.41 -18.47
C ARG A 5 4.90 -4.96 -18.09
N LEU A 6 6.16 -4.56 -18.26
CA LEU A 6 6.57 -3.17 -17.99
C LEU A 6 6.02 -2.21 -19.07
N MET A 7 5.99 -2.65 -20.35
CA MET A 7 5.41 -1.86 -21.44
C MET A 7 3.89 -1.69 -21.31
N THR A 8 3.18 -2.71 -20.81
CA THR A 8 1.73 -2.63 -20.61
C THR A 8 1.38 -1.63 -19.50
N VAL A 9 2.16 -1.58 -18.41
CA VAL A 9 1.96 -0.60 -17.33
C VAL A 9 2.32 0.80 -17.81
N ALA A 10 3.41 0.97 -18.55
CA ALA A 10 3.80 2.25 -19.12
C ALA A 10 2.77 2.79 -20.13
N SER A 11 2.19 1.92 -20.97
CA SER A 11 1.13 2.31 -21.90
C SER A 11 -0.18 2.67 -21.20
N LEU A 12 -0.55 1.97 -20.11
CA LEU A 12 -1.71 2.35 -19.28
C LEU A 12 -1.51 3.72 -18.64
N LEU A 13 -0.32 3.99 -18.11
CA LEU A 13 0.06 5.29 -17.55
C LEU A 13 0.02 6.40 -18.60
N ALA A 14 0.50 6.13 -19.83
CA ALA A 14 0.48 7.08 -20.95
C ALA A 14 -0.94 7.36 -21.44
N VAL A 15 -1.82 6.36 -21.50
CA VAL A 15 -3.24 6.53 -21.88
C VAL A 15 -3.97 7.37 -20.83
N CYS A 16 -3.74 7.10 -19.55
CA CYS A 16 -4.32 7.93 -18.48
C CYS A 16 -3.80 9.38 -18.55
N ALA A 17 -2.50 9.58 -18.75
CA ALA A 17 -1.92 10.93 -18.87
C ALA A 17 -2.49 11.70 -20.05
N ASN A 18 -2.63 11.09 -21.22
CA ASN A 18 -3.20 11.73 -22.42
C ASN A 18 -4.70 12.02 -22.27
N SER A 19 -5.48 11.15 -21.63
CA SER A 19 -6.89 11.39 -21.34
C SER A 19 -7.09 12.58 -20.39
N PHE A 20 -6.14 12.83 -19.50
CA PHE A 20 -6.15 13.99 -18.58
C PHE A 20 -5.64 15.28 -19.25
N ALA A 21 -4.75 15.19 -20.25
CA ALA A 21 -4.20 16.36 -20.94
C ALA A 21 -5.17 16.99 -21.95
N GLN A 22 -6.08 16.23 -22.55
CA GLN A 22 -7.03 16.73 -23.55
C GLN A 22 -8.19 17.56 -23.00
N SER A 23 -8.34 17.69 -21.67
CA SER A 23 -9.42 18.47 -21.07
C SER A 23 -9.05 19.92 -20.73
N THR A 24 -7.90 20.44 -21.22
CA THR A 24 -7.40 21.78 -20.85
C THR A 24 -7.64 22.90 -21.87
N ASP A 25 -8.32 22.64 -23.00
CA ASP A 25 -8.63 23.69 -23.98
C ASP A 25 -10.15 23.94 -24.09
N SER A 26 -10.66 24.83 -23.24
CA SER A 26 -11.72 25.78 -23.60
C SER A 26 -11.75 26.90 -22.57
N SER A 27 -10.96 27.94 -22.85
CA SER A 27 -10.99 29.22 -22.16
C SER A 27 -12.17 30.05 -22.65
N SER A 28 -13.23 30.11 -21.83
CA SER A 28 -14.15 31.24 -21.82
C SER A 28 -14.18 31.83 -20.42
N PRO A 29 -14.11 33.12 -20.21
CA PRO A 29 -14.19 33.73 -18.90
C PRO A 29 -15.66 33.75 -18.46
N SER A 30 -16.12 32.66 -17.87
CA SER A 30 -17.41 32.63 -17.18
C SER A 30 -17.19 32.49 -15.69
N SER A 31 -18.03 33.17 -14.93
CA SER A 31 -18.12 33.17 -13.47
C SER A 31 -17.71 31.79 -12.87
N LYS A 32 -16.71 31.79 -11.98
CA LYS A 32 -16.24 30.58 -11.28
C LYS A 32 -17.40 29.94 -10.58
N SER A 33 -17.94 28.89 -11.20
CA SER A 33 -18.98 28.05 -10.61
C SER A 33 -18.30 27.18 -9.55
N SER A 34 -19.01 26.89 -8.46
CA SER A 34 -18.55 26.02 -7.37
C SER A 34 -18.32 24.56 -7.78
N SER A 35 -18.52 24.26 -9.06
CA SER A 35 -18.41 22.92 -9.67
C SER A 35 -17.06 22.65 -10.37
N ASP A 36 -16.15 23.62 -10.38
CA ASP A 36 -14.86 23.38 -10.99
C ASP A 36 -14.07 22.37 -10.17
N GLY A 37 -13.68 21.27 -10.81
CA GLY A 37 -12.85 20.23 -10.22
C GLY A 37 -11.41 20.75 -10.01
N TRP A 38 -10.56 19.90 -9.48
CA TRP A 38 -9.13 20.21 -9.27
C TRP A 38 -8.26 18.99 -9.57
N ASN A 39 -6.99 19.27 -9.78
CA ASN A 39 -5.96 18.25 -9.90
C ASN A 39 -5.10 18.25 -8.64
N THR A 40 -4.59 17.09 -8.24
CA THR A 40 -3.75 16.94 -7.06
C THR A 40 -2.60 16.00 -7.35
N VAL A 41 -1.39 16.39 -7.00
CA VAL A 41 -0.26 15.46 -6.78
C VAL A 41 -0.16 15.25 -5.28
N TRP A 42 0.01 14.01 -4.85
CA TRP A 42 0.03 13.68 -3.43
C TRP A 42 1.13 12.67 -3.08
N ILE A 43 1.62 12.76 -1.85
CA ILE A 43 2.41 11.76 -1.17
C ILE A 43 1.62 11.26 0.04
N GLN A 44 1.79 10.00 0.40
CA GLN A 44 1.01 9.41 1.46
C GLN A 44 1.86 8.42 2.26
N TYR A 45 1.81 8.52 3.59
CA TYR A 45 2.31 7.54 4.53
C TYR A 45 1.18 6.55 4.85
N ASN A 46 1.46 5.24 4.70
CA ASN A 46 0.47 4.17 4.76
C ASN A 46 0.86 3.09 5.78
N PRO A 47 0.80 3.35 7.10
CA PRO A 47 0.87 2.25 8.06
C PRO A 47 -0.33 1.33 7.85
N SER A 48 -0.06 0.04 7.77
CA SER A 48 -1.10 -0.95 7.49
C SER A 48 -0.86 -2.22 8.29
N THR A 49 -1.95 -2.90 8.60
CA THR A 49 -1.93 -4.17 9.33
C THR A 49 -2.49 -5.26 8.42
N PHE A 50 -1.74 -6.32 8.28
CA PHE A 50 -2.21 -7.57 7.71
C PHE A 50 -2.91 -8.36 8.80
N ASN A 51 -4.23 -8.36 8.75
CA ASN A 51 -5.10 -9.03 9.72
C ASN A 51 -5.34 -10.46 9.25
N VAL A 52 -4.92 -11.43 10.02
CA VAL A 52 -5.06 -12.85 9.72
C VAL A 52 -6.08 -13.47 10.67
N ASP A 53 -7.16 -14.04 10.14
CA ASP A 53 -8.16 -14.77 10.91
C ASP A 53 -7.80 -16.27 10.97
N ILE A 54 -6.61 -16.56 11.51
CA ILE A 54 -6.11 -17.92 11.75
C ILE A 54 -5.64 -17.96 13.20
N LYS A 55 -6.08 -19.00 13.92
CA LYS A 55 -5.69 -19.21 15.30
C LYS A 55 -4.17 -19.31 15.44
N ASP A 56 -3.62 -18.65 16.44
CA ASP A 56 -2.20 -18.64 16.80
C ASP A 56 -1.27 -17.94 15.76
N VAL A 57 -1.85 -17.16 14.82
CA VAL A 57 -1.09 -16.31 13.89
C VAL A 57 -1.29 -14.83 14.25
N ASP A 58 -0.21 -14.14 14.53
CA ASP A 58 -0.27 -12.71 14.87
C ASP A 58 -0.44 -11.82 13.64
N ASN A 59 -1.12 -10.70 13.83
CA ASN A 59 -1.24 -9.67 12.80
C ASN A 59 0.13 -9.03 12.51
N GLN A 60 0.40 -8.72 11.25
CA GLN A 60 1.65 -8.13 10.80
C GLN A 60 1.47 -6.66 10.43
N ASN A 61 2.38 -5.81 10.89
CA ASN A 61 2.34 -4.39 10.62
C ASN A 61 3.32 -4.00 9.51
N PHE A 62 2.80 -3.42 8.46
CA PHE A 62 3.57 -2.91 7.34
C PHE A 62 3.69 -1.39 7.41
N THR A 63 4.82 -0.87 7.01
CA THR A 63 5.00 0.54 6.72
C THR A 63 4.95 0.74 5.21
N GLY A 64 4.19 1.73 4.75
CA GLY A 64 4.08 2.03 3.33
C GLY A 64 4.26 3.51 3.02
N LEU A 65 4.77 3.78 1.84
CA LEU A 65 4.85 5.10 1.24
C LEU A 65 4.23 5.05 -0.14
N SER A 66 3.47 6.09 -0.49
CA SER A 66 2.87 6.20 -1.83
C SER A 66 3.03 7.61 -2.38
N ILE A 67 3.07 7.67 -3.70
CA ILE A 67 3.00 8.90 -4.47
C ILE A 67 1.97 8.72 -5.58
N GLY A 68 1.24 9.77 -5.91
CA GLY A 68 0.26 9.67 -6.97
C GLY A 68 -0.30 11.01 -7.40
N TYR A 69 -1.23 10.89 -8.34
CA TYR A 69 -1.99 11.97 -8.91
C TYR A 69 -3.48 11.62 -8.82
N SER A 70 -4.31 12.63 -8.61
CA SER A 70 -5.76 12.49 -8.68
C SER A 70 -6.40 13.71 -9.33
N LYS A 71 -7.59 13.49 -9.88
CA LYS A 71 -8.46 14.52 -10.43
C LYS A 71 -9.84 14.40 -9.82
N ALA A 72 -10.34 15.52 -9.34
CA ALA A 72 -11.70 15.65 -8.85
C ALA A 72 -12.58 16.28 -9.93
N PHE A 73 -13.76 15.72 -10.10
CA PHE A 73 -14.78 16.17 -11.04
C PHE A 73 -16.03 16.56 -10.26
N GLY A 74 -16.53 17.78 -10.46
CA GLY A 74 -17.82 18.20 -9.90
C GLY A 74 -18.96 17.42 -10.54
N ILE A 75 -19.84 16.85 -9.71
CA ILE A 75 -20.99 16.08 -10.19
C ILE A 75 -22.20 16.99 -10.42
N SER A 76 -22.30 18.10 -9.68
CA SER A 76 -23.45 18.98 -9.69
C SER A 76 -23.00 20.44 -9.61
N GLN A 77 -23.75 21.32 -10.27
CA GLN A 77 -23.54 22.76 -10.15
C GLN A 77 -24.14 23.33 -8.86
N SER A 78 -25.12 22.63 -8.28
CA SER A 78 -25.87 23.12 -7.11
C SER A 78 -25.33 22.56 -5.79
N ILE A 79 -24.57 21.44 -5.82
CA ILE A 79 -24.10 20.76 -4.64
C ILE A 79 -22.58 20.59 -4.77
N PRO A 80 -21.78 20.97 -3.76
CA PRO A 80 -20.32 20.84 -3.78
C PRO A 80 -19.88 19.38 -3.58
N LEU A 81 -20.33 18.51 -4.48
CA LEU A 81 -20.09 17.08 -4.50
C LEU A 81 -19.20 16.71 -5.68
N PHE A 82 -18.14 15.94 -5.41
CA PHE A 82 -17.11 15.60 -6.38
C PHE A 82 -16.85 14.09 -6.40
N VAL A 83 -16.55 13.57 -7.58
CA VAL A 83 -15.90 12.26 -7.73
C VAL A 83 -14.43 12.51 -7.97
N GLU A 84 -13.59 11.94 -7.11
CA GLU A 84 -12.14 11.99 -7.24
C GLU A 84 -11.63 10.62 -7.70
N VAL A 85 -10.84 10.60 -8.77
CA VAL A 85 -10.18 9.39 -9.30
C VAL A 85 -8.68 9.65 -9.33
N GLY A 86 -7.93 8.70 -8.79
CA GLY A 86 -6.47 8.82 -8.72
C GLY A 86 -5.75 7.61 -9.28
N LEU A 87 -4.46 7.78 -9.46
CA LEU A 87 -3.49 6.74 -9.77
C LEU A 87 -2.25 6.98 -8.94
N GLY A 88 -1.76 5.93 -8.28
CA GLY A 88 -0.56 6.03 -7.44
C GLY A 88 0.27 4.77 -7.44
N LEU A 89 1.52 4.94 -7.03
CA LEU A 89 2.48 3.89 -6.75
C LEU A 89 2.66 3.79 -5.25
N GLN A 90 2.67 2.58 -4.74
CA GLN A 90 2.85 2.30 -3.31
C GLN A 90 3.99 1.30 -3.13
N TYR A 91 4.89 1.63 -2.23
CA TYR A 91 5.89 0.72 -1.71
C TYR A 91 5.59 0.43 -0.25
N SER A 92 5.46 -0.85 0.09
CA SER A 92 5.20 -1.31 1.47
C SER A 92 6.30 -2.27 1.89
N PHE A 93 6.73 -2.16 3.12
CA PHE A 93 7.73 -3.04 3.69
C PHE A 93 7.39 -3.41 5.13
N TYR A 94 7.91 -4.56 5.53
CA TYR A 94 7.79 -5.11 6.86
C TYR A 94 9.09 -5.79 7.23
N THR A 95 9.47 -5.66 8.48
CA THR A 95 10.59 -6.42 9.06
C THR A 95 10.13 -6.91 10.42
N SER A 96 10.21 -8.19 10.65
CA SER A 96 9.95 -8.81 11.94
C SER A 96 11.19 -9.52 12.43
N ASP A 97 11.43 -9.36 13.69
CA ASP A 97 12.41 -10.15 14.43
C ASP A 97 11.72 -11.33 15.15
N ASP A 98 10.40 -11.52 14.97
CA ASP A 98 9.60 -12.49 15.74
C ASP A 98 9.52 -13.87 15.12
N GLY A 99 9.97 -14.06 13.86
CA GLY A 99 9.92 -15.33 13.16
C GLY A 99 8.51 -15.90 13.04
N SER A 100 7.49 -15.04 12.97
CA SER A 100 6.08 -15.40 13.05
C SER A 100 5.58 -16.22 11.86
N TRP A 101 6.33 -16.24 10.76
CA TRP A 101 6.04 -17.02 9.55
C TRP A 101 6.86 -18.30 9.44
N THR A 102 7.76 -18.58 10.40
CA THR A 102 8.52 -19.80 10.43
C THR A 102 7.67 -20.97 10.93
N THR A 103 8.00 -22.17 10.50
CA THR A 103 7.40 -23.40 11.02
C THR A 103 7.91 -23.77 12.42
N ILE A 104 8.85 -23.01 12.96
CA ILE A 104 9.40 -23.20 14.30
C ILE A 104 8.39 -22.67 15.30
N ASP A 105 8.02 -23.48 16.28
CA ASP A 105 7.11 -23.04 17.32
C ASP A 105 7.74 -21.90 18.16
N LYS A 106 6.88 -20.98 18.61
CA LYS A 106 7.30 -19.77 19.33
C LYS A 106 8.14 -20.05 20.60
N TYR A 107 7.86 -21.17 21.27
CA TYR A 107 8.58 -21.54 22.47
C TYR A 107 10.02 -21.97 22.16
N THR A 108 10.17 -22.87 21.17
CA THR A 108 11.47 -23.32 20.68
C THR A 108 12.30 -22.15 20.16
N LEU A 109 11.68 -21.22 19.40
CA LEU A 109 12.33 -20.02 18.90
C LEU A 109 12.77 -19.09 20.03
N ALA A 110 11.92 -18.88 21.03
CA ALA A 110 12.24 -18.05 22.20
C ALA A 110 13.39 -18.62 23.02
N MET A 111 13.44 -19.94 23.17
CA MET A 111 14.56 -20.62 23.83
C MET A 111 15.86 -20.48 23.04
N ALA A 112 15.82 -20.72 21.72
CA ALA A 112 16.99 -20.57 20.86
C ALA A 112 17.55 -19.13 20.87
N ARG A 113 16.67 -18.12 20.87
CA ARG A 113 17.08 -16.71 21.02
C ARG A 113 17.68 -16.40 22.38
N LYS A 114 17.08 -16.89 23.45
CA LYS A 114 17.57 -16.67 24.82
C LYS A 114 18.99 -17.20 24.99
N GLU A 115 19.31 -18.33 24.36
CA GLU A 115 20.64 -18.92 24.37
C GLU A 115 21.59 -18.29 23.31
N GLY A 116 21.08 -17.34 22.50
CA GLY A 116 21.89 -16.67 21.45
C GLY A 116 22.20 -17.53 20.23
N TYR A 117 21.49 -18.67 20.04
CA TYR A 117 21.80 -19.62 18.99
C TYR A 117 21.26 -19.22 17.62
N ILE A 118 19.99 -18.79 17.54
CA ILE A 118 19.31 -18.45 16.29
C ILE A 118 18.41 -17.23 16.48
N ASP A 119 18.53 -16.27 15.57
CA ASP A 119 17.63 -15.10 15.50
C ASP A 119 17.16 -14.90 14.04
N PRO A 120 16.06 -15.55 13.62
CA PRO A 120 15.53 -15.39 12.29
C PRO A 120 14.90 -14.01 12.12
N LYS A 121 15.20 -13.36 10.99
CA LYS A 121 14.59 -12.08 10.57
C LYS A 121 13.80 -12.28 9.29
N GLU A 122 12.57 -11.85 9.33
CA GLU A 122 11.70 -11.88 8.16
C GLU A 122 11.54 -10.49 7.60
N LYS A 123 11.72 -10.35 6.31
CA LYS A 123 11.57 -9.08 5.58
C LYS A 123 10.62 -9.27 4.42
N PHE A 124 9.63 -8.39 4.32
CA PHE A 124 8.73 -8.35 3.19
C PHE A 124 8.79 -6.98 2.52
N LYS A 125 8.76 -6.99 1.19
CA LYS A 125 8.72 -5.78 0.36
C LYS A 125 7.68 -5.98 -0.73
N MET A 126 6.79 -5.01 -0.89
CA MET A 126 5.73 -5.06 -1.88
C MET A 126 5.64 -3.74 -2.64
N PHE A 127 5.57 -3.83 -3.96
CA PHE A 127 5.38 -2.70 -4.85
C PHE A 127 4.05 -2.85 -5.59
N SER A 128 3.21 -1.80 -5.53
CA SER A 128 1.83 -1.86 -6.00
C SER A 128 1.45 -0.61 -6.78
N VAL A 129 0.51 -0.76 -7.70
CA VAL A 129 -0.26 0.33 -8.28
C VAL A 129 -1.59 0.42 -7.52
N LYS A 130 -2.04 1.62 -7.20
CA LYS A 130 -3.35 1.83 -6.59
C LYS A 130 -4.17 2.86 -7.36
N VAL A 131 -5.48 2.61 -7.43
CA VAL A 131 -6.45 3.49 -8.05
C VAL A 131 -7.53 3.80 -6.99
N PRO A 132 -7.40 4.91 -6.25
CA PRO A 132 -8.45 5.38 -5.37
C PRO A 132 -9.57 6.03 -6.20
N ILE A 133 -10.82 5.73 -5.84
CA ILE A 133 -12.02 6.37 -6.37
C ILE A 133 -12.84 6.80 -5.17
N ALA A 134 -13.10 8.07 -5.01
CA ALA A 134 -13.77 8.63 -3.85
C ALA A 134 -14.92 9.57 -4.22
N LEU A 135 -15.97 9.54 -3.45
CA LEU A 135 -16.99 10.56 -3.44
C LEU A 135 -16.66 11.52 -2.30
N THR A 136 -16.48 12.79 -2.65
CA THR A 136 -15.98 13.84 -1.77
C THR A 136 -17.00 14.99 -1.71
N TYR A 137 -17.34 15.41 -0.51
CA TYR A 137 -18.16 16.60 -0.29
C TYR A 137 -17.28 17.74 0.22
N LYS A 138 -17.40 18.94 -0.36
CA LYS A 138 -16.59 20.10 0.01
C LYS A 138 -17.37 21.05 0.90
N PHE A 139 -16.86 21.30 2.11
CA PHE A 139 -17.34 22.31 3.04
C PHE A 139 -16.35 23.47 3.10
N ASP A 140 -16.74 24.63 2.61
CA ASP A 140 -15.95 25.85 2.76
C ASP A 140 -16.23 26.46 4.15
N LEU A 141 -15.18 26.63 4.95
CA LEU A 141 -15.30 27.25 6.27
C LEU A 141 -15.35 28.78 6.09
N ASN A 142 -16.46 29.38 6.51
CA ASN A 142 -16.68 30.83 6.41
C ASN A 142 -15.54 31.61 7.05
N ASN A 143 -15.06 32.63 6.35
CA ASN A 143 -13.97 33.53 6.75
C ASN A 143 -12.58 32.86 6.92
N SER A 144 -12.39 31.67 6.40
CA SER A 144 -11.10 30.98 6.41
C SER A 144 -10.70 30.55 5.00
N ASN A 145 -9.40 30.47 4.76
CA ASN A 145 -8.86 29.88 3.52
C ASN A 145 -8.78 28.33 3.64
N VAL A 146 -9.72 27.73 4.37
CA VAL A 146 -9.76 26.29 4.62
C VAL A 146 -11.08 25.70 4.17
N SER A 147 -11.02 24.61 3.42
CA SER A 147 -12.17 23.78 3.08
C SER A 147 -11.97 22.37 3.64
N LEU A 148 -13.00 21.79 4.23
CA LEU A 148 -13.01 20.41 4.69
C LEU A 148 -13.66 19.53 3.62
N LEU A 149 -13.05 18.38 3.36
CA LEU A 149 -13.46 17.46 2.32
C LEU A 149 -13.56 16.03 2.90
N PRO A 150 -14.63 15.70 3.64
CA PRO A 150 -14.94 14.32 3.96
C PRO A 150 -15.19 13.53 2.69
N PHE A 151 -14.69 12.30 2.68
CA PHE A 151 -14.86 11.42 1.55
C PHE A 151 -15.07 9.96 1.96
N VAL A 152 -15.72 9.23 1.09
CA VAL A 152 -15.87 7.77 1.15
C VAL A 152 -15.61 7.21 -0.24
N GLY A 153 -15.00 6.05 -0.33
CA GLY A 153 -14.67 5.49 -1.63
C GLY A 153 -14.17 4.06 -1.60
N VAL A 154 -13.69 3.65 -2.76
CA VAL A 154 -13.05 2.36 -2.96
C VAL A 154 -11.60 2.57 -3.39
N ASN A 155 -10.77 1.59 -3.05
CA ASN A 155 -9.37 1.57 -3.44
C ASN A 155 -9.09 0.24 -4.14
N LEU A 156 -8.70 0.31 -5.40
CA LEU A 156 -8.24 -0.83 -6.19
C LEU A 156 -6.72 -0.85 -6.10
N ARG A 157 -6.14 -2.01 -5.80
CA ARG A 157 -4.69 -2.17 -5.71
C ARG A 157 -4.27 -3.41 -6.47
N TYR A 158 -3.21 -3.25 -7.27
CA TYR A 158 -2.57 -4.35 -7.97
C TYR A 158 -1.10 -4.44 -7.57
N ASN A 159 -0.72 -5.55 -6.97
CA ASN A 159 0.63 -5.81 -6.51
C ASN A 159 1.50 -6.29 -7.68
N LEU A 160 2.43 -5.45 -8.10
CA LEU A 160 3.35 -5.71 -9.21
C LEU A 160 4.47 -6.66 -8.80
N SER A 161 5.00 -6.46 -7.59
CA SER A 161 6.10 -7.23 -7.02
C SER A 161 5.86 -7.46 -5.54
N GLY A 162 6.19 -8.62 -5.05
CA GLY A 162 6.21 -8.97 -3.63
C GLY A 162 7.34 -9.94 -3.36
N LYS A 163 8.25 -9.55 -2.50
CA LYS A 163 9.42 -10.35 -2.13
C LYS A 163 9.44 -10.56 -0.63
N GLY A 164 9.62 -11.79 -0.22
CA GLY A 164 9.97 -12.17 1.14
C GLY A 164 11.43 -12.57 1.22
N LYS A 165 12.05 -12.33 2.35
CA LYS A 165 13.38 -12.81 2.70
C LYS A 165 13.37 -13.32 4.12
N LEU A 166 13.88 -14.51 4.32
CA LEU A 166 14.17 -15.08 5.63
C LEU A 166 15.69 -15.09 5.83
N GLU A 167 16.16 -14.35 6.81
CA GLU A 167 17.56 -14.27 7.19
C GLU A 167 17.77 -15.03 8.50
N TRP A 168 18.79 -15.87 8.56
CA TRP A 168 19.16 -16.62 9.75
C TRP A 168 20.37 -15.95 10.40
N ASN A 169 20.16 -15.23 11.49
CA ASN A 169 21.28 -14.74 12.30
C ASN A 169 21.63 -15.81 13.33
N MET A 170 22.83 -16.31 13.25
CA MET A 170 23.37 -17.29 14.21
C MET A 170 24.47 -16.63 15.04
N GLY A 171 24.47 -16.92 16.33
CA GLY A 171 25.48 -16.37 17.26
C GLY A 171 26.09 -17.46 18.16
N GLY A 172 27.15 -17.06 18.88
CA GLY A 172 27.80 -17.89 19.88
C GLY A 172 28.34 -19.21 19.36
N GLU A 173 28.45 -20.18 20.26
CA GLU A 173 28.97 -21.52 19.96
C GLU A 173 28.18 -22.25 18.87
N PHE A 174 26.91 -21.91 18.68
CA PHE A 174 26.08 -22.56 17.65
C PHE A 174 26.58 -22.24 16.24
N LYS A 175 27.03 -21.02 15.99
CA LYS A 175 27.66 -20.63 14.72
C LYS A 175 28.91 -21.46 14.44
N ASP A 176 29.76 -21.64 15.44
CA ASP A 176 31.00 -22.43 15.33
C ASP A 176 30.71 -23.90 15.03
N ILE A 177 29.63 -24.47 15.65
CA ILE A 177 29.18 -25.84 15.38
C ILE A 177 28.71 -25.97 13.92
N ILE A 178 27.92 -25.04 13.42
CA ILE A 178 27.40 -25.04 12.05
C ILE A 178 28.55 -24.97 11.04
N GLU A 179 29.49 -24.05 11.23
CA GLU A 179 30.64 -23.87 10.34
C GLU A 179 31.57 -25.09 10.38
N THR A 180 31.87 -25.64 11.56
CA THR A 180 32.76 -26.80 11.73
C THR A 180 32.19 -28.06 11.07
N ASN A 181 30.85 -28.21 11.05
CA ASN A 181 30.19 -29.39 10.48
C ASN A 181 29.71 -29.15 9.02
N ASN A 182 30.05 -28.02 8.39
CA ASN A 182 29.65 -27.64 7.03
C ASN A 182 28.11 -27.66 6.85
N LEU A 183 27.37 -27.19 7.86
CA LEU A 183 25.90 -27.14 7.87
C LEU A 183 25.36 -25.77 7.44
N ASP A 184 26.22 -24.84 7.01
CA ASP A 184 25.91 -23.47 6.57
C ASP A 184 24.83 -23.46 5.49
N LYS A 185 24.81 -24.46 4.61
CA LYS A 185 23.79 -24.60 3.55
C LYS A 185 22.38 -24.85 4.07
N LEU A 186 22.22 -25.31 5.30
CA LEU A 186 20.90 -25.50 5.92
C LEU A 186 20.30 -24.19 6.44
N PHE A 187 21.15 -23.17 6.60
CA PHE A 187 20.80 -21.86 7.15
C PHE A 187 21.13 -20.72 6.18
N GLU A 188 21.14 -21.00 4.88
CA GLU A 188 21.27 -19.97 3.88
C GLU A 188 20.02 -19.07 3.89
N ASP A 189 20.23 -17.79 3.62
CA ASP A 189 19.14 -16.84 3.44
C ASP A 189 18.19 -17.31 2.33
N ILE A 190 16.91 -17.28 2.59
CA ILE A 190 15.88 -17.71 1.64
C ILE A 190 15.17 -16.49 1.06
N ASP A 191 15.39 -16.24 -0.21
CA ASP A 191 14.64 -15.24 -0.99
C ASP A 191 13.47 -15.91 -1.72
N PHE A 192 12.26 -15.39 -1.57
CA PHE A 192 11.08 -15.93 -2.24
C PHE A 192 10.16 -14.82 -2.77
N ASN A 193 9.44 -15.16 -3.85
CA ASN A 193 8.41 -14.31 -4.41
C ASN A 193 7.03 -14.78 -3.95
N ILE A 194 6.34 -13.98 -3.14
CA ILE A 194 5.03 -14.33 -2.56
C ILE A 194 3.93 -14.56 -3.61
N PHE A 195 4.16 -14.17 -4.86
CA PHE A 195 3.26 -14.37 -5.98
C PHE A 195 3.65 -15.52 -6.90
N ASP A 196 4.73 -16.25 -6.58
CA ASP A 196 5.20 -17.38 -7.38
C ASP A 196 4.89 -18.70 -6.68
N LYS A 197 4.21 -19.59 -7.42
CA LYS A 197 3.83 -20.92 -6.92
C LYS A 197 5.02 -21.80 -6.58
N LYS A 198 6.14 -21.63 -7.31
CA LYS A 198 7.35 -22.44 -7.10
C LYS A 198 8.00 -22.07 -5.78
N ASP A 199 8.09 -20.76 -5.51
CA ASP A 199 8.70 -20.25 -4.30
C ASP A 199 7.84 -20.54 -3.06
N MET A 200 6.49 -20.51 -3.23
CA MET A 200 5.55 -20.73 -2.14
C MET A 200 5.13 -22.19 -1.95
N GLY A 201 5.67 -23.11 -2.76
CA GLY A 201 5.41 -24.55 -2.68
C GLY A 201 4.03 -25.01 -3.18
N SER A 202 3.02 -24.14 -3.20
CA SER A 202 1.68 -24.48 -3.71
C SER A 202 0.94 -23.23 -4.24
N SER A 203 -0.09 -23.47 -5.07
CA SER A 203 -0.95 -22.38 -5.56
C SER A 203 -1.77 -21.75 -4.45
N ASP A 204 -2.09 -22.50 -3.42
CA ASP A 204 -2.90 -22.06 -2.28
C ASP A 204 -2.10 -21.23 -1.29
N ALA A 205 -0.76 -21.30 -1.33
CA ALA A 205 0.13 -20.50 -0.52
C ALA A 205 0.51 -19.16 -1.17
N THR A 206 0.16 -18.94 -2.45
CA THR A 206 0.47 -17.69 -3.14
C THR A 206 -0.47 -16.56 -2.74
N TRP A 207 0.08 -15.36 -2.65
CA TRP A 207 -0.69 -14.14 -2.40
C TRP A 207 -1.42 -13.70 -3.68
N LYS A 208 -2.59 -13.10 -3.49
CA LYS A 208 -3.36 -12.52 -4.61
C LYS A 208 -2.81 -11.16 -4.97
N ARG A 209 -2.64 -10.92 -6.28
CA ARG A 209 -2.13 -9.63 -6.77
C ARG A 209 -3.15 -8.51 -6.71
N PHE A 210 -4.42 -8.82 -6.96
CA PHE A 210 -5.49 -7.83 -7.01
C PHE A 210 -6.25 -7.77 -5.69
N GLN A 211 -6.40 -6.57 -5.15
CA GLN A 211 -7.21 -6.27 -3.98
C GLN A 211 -8.17 -5.13 -4.29
N ILE A 212 -9.31 -5.19 -3.65
CA ILE A 212 -10.30 -4.13 -3.61
C ILE A 212 -10.69 -3.88 -2.16
N GLY A 213 -10.77 -2.62 -1.76
CA GLY A 213 -11.13 -2.21 -0.40
C GLY A 213 -11.97 -0.94 -0.39
N TRP A 214 -12.54 -0.64 0.76
CA TRP A 214 -13.19 0.62 1.03
C TRP A 214 -12.25 1.57 1.76
N GLN A 215 -12.53 2.85 1.69
CA GLN A 215 -11.84 3.89 2.44
C GLN A 215 -12.79 5.00 2.83
N ILE A 216 -12.55 5.59 3.99
CA ILE A 216 -13.22 6.79 4.48
C ILE A 216 -12.17 7.73 5.05
N GLY A 217 -12.35 9.02 4.86
CA GLY A 217 -11.37 9.98 5.33
C GLY A 217 -11.85 11.41 5.28
N LEU A 218 -10.92 12.28 5.66
CA LEU A 218 -11.09 13.72 5.66
C LEU A 218 -9.83 14.36 5.09
N ASN A 219 -10.01 15.21 4.09
CA ASN A 219 -8.99 16.11 3.59
C ASN A 219 -9.30 17.54 4.02
N ALA A 220 -8.30 18.35 4.24
CA ALA A 220 -8.39 19.80 4.42
C ALA A 220 -7.62 20.48 3.29
N HIS A 221 -8.30 21.29 2.50
CA HIS A 221 -7.66 22.21 1.57
C HIS A 221 -7.29 23.49 2.32
N ILE A 222 -6.01 23.84 2.32
CA ILE A 222 -5.47 24.99 3.04
C ILE A 222 -4.93 25.98 2.02
N GLY A 223 -5.50 27.16 2.01
CA GLY A 223 -5.20 28.16 0.98
C GLY A 223 -5.60 27.66 -0.41
N LYS A 224 -4.77 27.98 -1.40
CA LYS A 224 -5.08 27.65 -2.80
C LYS A 224 -4.59 26.26 -3.22
N SER A 225 -3.55 25.72 -2.57
CA SER A 225 -2.77 24.62 -3.15
C SER A 225 -2.46 23.46 -2.18
N ILE A 226 -2.50 23.65 -0.88
CA ILE A 226 -2.08 22.61 0.06
C ILE A 226 -3.28 21.74 0.44
N ILE A 227 -3.07 20.43 0.45
CA ILE A 227 -4.02 19.45 0.95
C ILE A 227 -3.34 18.65 2.04
N LEU A 228 -3.96 18.58 3.21
CA LEU A 228 -3.61 17.66 4.28
C LEU A 228 -4.79 16.74 4.53
N GLY A 229 -4.52 15.45 4.79
CA GLY A 229 -5.61 14.54 5.02
C GLY A 229 -5.23 13.28 5.77
N ALA A 230 -6.26 12.62 6.26
CA ALA A 230 -6.15 11.31 6.87
C ALA A 230 -7.32 10.42 6.42
N SER A 231 -7.05 9.12 6.28
CA SER A 231 -8.08 8.15 5.96
C SER A 231 -7.80 6.80 6.59
N TYR A 232 -8.85 6.03 6.72
CA TYR A 232 -8.79 4.63 7.11
C TYR A 232 -9.49 3.80 6.04
N GLY A 233 -8.97 2.61 5.76
CA GLY A 233 -9.58 1.68 4.83
C GLY A 233 -9.25 0.23 5.17
N LYS A 234 -10.05 -0.68 4.59
CA LYS A 234 -9.86 -2.12 4.74
C LYS A 234 -10.21 -2.83 3.44
N ASP A 235 -9.42 -3.84 3.09
CA ASP A 235 -9.69 -4.67 1.94
C ASP A 235 -10.96 -5.52 2.16
N PHE A 236 -11.82 -5.60 1.15
CA PHE A 236 -12.91 -6.58 1.08
C PHE A 236 -12.35 -7.95 0.72
N SER A 237 -11.42 -7.96 -0.23
CA SER A 237 -10.79 -9.18 -0.74
C SER A 237 -9.65 -9.63 0.17
N GLU A 238 -9.51 -10.93 0.30
CA GLU A 238 -8.36 -11.54 0.95
C GLU A 238 -7.14 -11.44 0.04
N ILE A 239 -6.00 -11.02 0.59
CA ILE A 239 -4.71 -11.06 -0.11
C ILE A 239 -4.07 -12.44 -0.01
N PHE A 240 -4.30 -13.13 1.11
CA PHE A 240 -3.88 -14.48 1.42
C PHE A 240 -4.98 -15.15 2.23
N LYS A 241 -4.94 -16.47 2.45
CA LYS A 241 -5.95 -17.25 3.21
C LYS A 241 -6.40 -16.51 4.47
N LYS A 242 -7.69 -16.11 4.50
CA LYS A 242 -8.32 -15.38 5.61
C LYS A 242 -7.58 -14.09 6.03
N GLY A 243 -6.64 -13.60 5.21
CA GLY A 243 -5.84 -12.41 5.50
C GLY A 243 -6.30 -11.20 4.69
N LYS A 244 -6.56 -10.08 5.37
CA LYS A 244 -6.97 -8.80 4.78
C LYS A 244 -6.09 -7.68 5.29
N ILE A 245 -5.88 -6.65 4.44
CA ILE A 245 -5.13 -5.47 4.86
C ILE A 245 -6.09 -4.39 5.30
N SER A 246 -5.82 -3.79 6.46
CA SER A 246 -6.37 -2.50 6.88
C SER A 246 -5.24 -1.47 6.92
N ALA A 247 -5.52 -0.25 6.50
CA ALA A 247 -4.53 0.81 6.43
C ALA A 247 -5.08 2.12 6.99
N PHE A 248 -4.26 2.79 7.77
CA PHE A 248 -4.42 4.19 8.08
C PHE A 248 -3.50 4.98 7.15
N ASN A 249 -3.98 6.08 6.60
CA ASN A 249 -3.21 6.86 5.64
C ASN A 249 -3.16 8.32 6.09
N ILE A 250 -1.97 8.91 6.00
CA ILE A 250 -1.77 10.36 6.15
C ILE A 250 -1.25 10.87 4.82
N ASN A 251 -1.91 11.86 4.25
CA ASN A 251 -1.56 12.41 2.95
C ASN A 251 -1.26 13.90 2.99
N LEU A 252 -0.27 14.28 2.20
CA LEU A 252 0.06 15.64 1.85
C LEU A 252 -0.08 15.77 0.33
N GLY A 253 -0.83 16.76 -0.14
CA GLY A 253 -1.07 17.01 -1.54
C GLY A 253 -0.83 18.46 -1.94
N TYR A 254 -0.55 18.64 -3.22
CA TYR A 254 -0.51 19.94 -3.88
C TYR A 254 -1.59 19.99 -4.96
N LYS A 255 -2.50 20.95 -4.81
CA LYS A 255 -3.61 21.19 -5.71
C LYS A 255 -3.24 22.28 -6.72
N PHE A 256 -3.61 22.09 -7.97
CA PHE A 256 -3.40 23.04 -9.07
C PHE A 256 -4.54 22.98 -10.08
#